data_fbea4790a6f2fe0f8e916e9c2a59e029
#
_entry.id   fbea4790a6f2fe0f8e916e9c2a59e029
#
_cell.length_a   1.000
_cell.length_b   1.000
_cell.length_c   1.000
_cell.angle_alpha   90.00
_cell.angle_beta   90.00
_cell.angle_gamma   90.00
#
_symmetry.space_group_name_H-M   'P 1'
#
loop_
_entity.id
_entity.type
_entity.pdbx_description
1 polymer ?
#
loop_
_entity_poly.entity_id
_entity_poly.type
_entity_poly.pdbx_seq_one_letter_code
_entity_poly.pdbx_strand_id
1 'polypeptide(L)'
;MKQPQIPDNELIRLDTLRSLNILDTPAEERFDRLTRLAKRMFGVPMALVSLIDENRQWFKSCNGLDASETGRDISFCGHAILGDEIFLVQDAAADERFADNPLVTQFPHIRFYAGCPLKHPNGAKLGTLCILDTRPRSLSRDDLIDLRYLAEMAERELAAANLATTDELTGLSNRRGFVLLAQKSLSFCLRQNTHCALVYFDLDNFNEINNTYGEKEGDKVLILFSEKLKANFRDSDVMGRLGGDEYVLLLNNTTASLAEAVVCKFEEVLREFNTFSRLRYRLTFARSIVTAYLHAGTSVEAMLKDAESLMQDNRRRMLIRKGLLH
;
A
#
# COMPACT_ATOMS: atom_id res chain seq x y z
N MET A 1 0.62 -14.80 28.91
CA MET A 1 0.95 -13.72 27.95
C MET A 1 -0.23 -12.78 27.82
N LYS A 2 0.01 -11.48 27.82
CA LYS A 2 -1.03 -10.48 27.54
C LYS A 2 -0.94 -10.08 26.07
N GLN A 3 -2.02 -10.31 25.31
CA GLN A 3 -2.09 -9.86 23.92
C GLN A 3 -2.15 -8.32 23.85
N PRO A 4 -1.57 -7.68 22.81
CA PRO A 4 -1.69 -6.25 22.62
C PRO A 4 -3.14 -5.86 22.35
N GLN A 5 -3.57 -4.75 22.94
CA GLN A 5 -4.89 -4.19 22.66
C GLN A 5 -4.96 -3.64 21.24
N ILE A 6 -6.16 -3.55 20.70
CA ILE A 6 -6.41 -2.87 19.43
C ILE A 6 -6.54 -1.36 19.72
N PRO A 7 -5.80 -0.49 19.02
CA PRO A 7 -5.93 0.96 19.17
C PRO A 7 -7.35 1.46 18.85
N ASP A 8 -7.81 2.51 19.54
CA ASP A 8 -9.14 3.10 19.29
C ASP A 8 -9.31 3.61 17.84
N ASN A 9 -8.22 4.01 17.21
CA ASN A 9 -8.18 4.49 15.82
C ASN A 9 -7.77 3.42 14.79
N GLU A 10 -7.97 2.14 15.08
CA GLU A 10 -7.46 1.02 14.29
C GLU A 10 -7.86 1.07 12.82
N LEU A 11 -9.11 1.42 12.53
CA LEU A 11 -9.58 1.53 11.14
C LEU A 11 -8.79 2.57 10.35
N ILE A 12 -8.60 3.76 10.92
CA ILE A 12 -7.81 4.84 10.29
C ILE A 12 -6.34 4.43 10.17
N ARG A 13 -5.81 3.76 11.18
CA ARG A 13 -4.43 3.27 11.19
C ARG A 13 -4.17 2.24 10.08
N LEU A 14 -5.06 1.25 9.94
CA LEU A 14 -4.97 0.23 8.90
C LEU A 14 -5.16 0.81 7.50
N ASP A 15 -6.13 1.71 7.33
CA ASP A 15 -6.34 2.41 6.06
C ASP A 15 -5.08 3.21 5.67
N THR A 16 -4.51 3.97 6.62
CA THR A 16 -3.24 4.68 6.41
C THR A 16 -2.10 3.72 6.06
N LEU A 17 -1.94 2.61 6.76
CA LEU A 17 -0.89 1.63 6.48
C LEU A 17 -1.04 1.01 5.08
N ARG A 18 -2.26 0.66 4.70
CA ARG A 18 -2.58 0.07 3.40
C ARG A 18 -2.37 1.06 2.26
N SER A 19 -2.69 2.34 2.47
CA SER A 19 -2.47 3.40 1.47
C SER A 19 -0.99 3.61 1.13
N LEU A 20 -0.07 3.27 2.03
CA LEU A 20 1.38 3.33 1.76
C LEU A 20 1.85 2.31 0.72
N ASN A 21 1.05 1.29 0.41
CA ASN A 21 1.41 0.21 -0.51
C ASN A 21 2.78 -0.44 -0.21
N ILE A 22 3.18 -0.47 1.06
CA ILE A 22 4.50 -0.93 1.50
C ILE A 22 4.51 -2.37 2.01
N LEU A 23 3.35 -2.89 2.48
CA LEU A 23 3.22 -4.26 2.92
C LEU A 23 3.54 -5.24 1.79
N ASP A 24 4.21 -6.34 2.13
CA ASP A 24 4.60 -7.39 1.19
C ASP A 24 5.49 -6.91 0.03
N THR A 25 6.15 -5.75 0.16
CA THR A 25 7.12 -5.26 -0.82
C THR A 25 8.49 -5.89 -0.60
N PRO A 26 9.35 -6.00 -1.62
CA PRO A 26 10.73 -6.47 -1.44
C PRO A 26 11.50 -5.66 -0.41
N ALA A 27 12.57 -6.26 0.12
CA ALA A 27 13.54 -5.55 0.95
C ALA A 27 14.10 -4.32 0.20
N GLU A 28 14.33 -3.24 0.95
CA GLU A 28 14.85 -2.00 0.38
C GLU A 28 16.02 -1.50 1.24
N GLU A 29 17.13 -1.21 0.59
CA GLU A 29 18.39 -0.79 1.23
C GLU A 29 18.21 0.40 2.18
N ARG A 30 17.30 1.31 1.89
CA ARG A 30 17.00 2.47 2.74
C ARG A 30 16.50 2.08 4.15
N PHE A 31 15.76 0.97 4.29
CA PHE A 31 15.36 0.43 5.59
C PHE A 31 16.42 -0.50 6.18
N ASP A 32 17.07 -1.31 5.34
CA ASP A 32 18.08 -2.26 5.78
C ASP A 32 19.31 -1.57 6.36
N ARG A 33 19.72 -0.43 5.82
CA ARG A 33 20.79 0.37 6.41
C ARG A 33 20.44 0.89 7.80
N LEU A 34 19.18 1.22 8.08
CA LEU A 34 18.73 1.69 9.39
C LEU A 34 18.79 0.58 10.43
N THR A 35 18.32 -0.62 10.11
CA THR A 35 18.39 -1.78 11.00
C THR A 35 19.84 -2.21 11.23
N ARG A 36 20.70 -2.18 10.21
CA ARG A 36 22.15 -2.45 10.38
C ARG A 36 22.82 -1.41 11.27
N LEU A 37 22.45 -0.13 11.10
CA LEU A 37 22.99 0.95 11.93
C LEU A 37 22.54 0.80 13.38
N ALA A 38 21.24 0.59 13.63
CA ALA A 38 20.68 0.36 14.96
C ALA A 38 21.37 -0.82 15.66
N LYS A 39 21.51 -1.96 14.98
CA LYS A 39 22.19 -3.14 15.51
C LYS A 39 23.63 -2.84 15.95
N ARG A 40 24.37 -2.06 15.18
CA ARG A 40 25.75 -1.68 15.49
C ARG A 40 25.84 -0.67 16.64
N MET A 41 25.00 0.37 16.62
CA MET A 41 25.00 1.44 17.62
C MET A 41 24.70 0.89 19.02
N PHE A 42 23.67 0.06 19.12
CA PHE A 42 23.23 -0.49 20.42
C PHE A 42 23.92 -1.82 20.79
N GLY A 43 24.75 -2.38 19.91
CA GLY A 43 25.44 -3.65 20.14
C GLY A 43 24.48 -4.81 20.42
N VAL A 44 23.33 -4.84 19.74
CA VAL A 44 22.28 -5.85 19.88
C VAL A 44 22.31 -6.87 18.75
N PRO A 45 21.85 -8.12 18.97
CA PRO A 45 21.81 -9.13 17.92
C PRO A 45 20.72 -8.90 16.89
N MET A 46 19.63 -8.15 17.22
CA MET A 46 18.47 -8.00 16.35
C MET A 46 17.99 -6.55 16.31
N ALA A 47 17.65 -6.07 15.10
CA ALA A 47 16.99 -4.78 14.88
C ALA A 47 16.02 -4.89 13.71
N LEU A 48 14.83 -4.29 13.84
CA LEU A 48 13.73 -4.44 12.89
C LEU A 48 13.09 -3.09 12.59
N VAL A 49 12.64 -2.92 11.36
CA VAL A 49 11.55 -2.02 11.00
C VAL A 49 10.33 -2.89 10.75
N SER A 50 9.37 -2.84 11.67
CA SER A 50 8.16 -3.66 11.62
C SER A 50 6.92 -2.80 11.41
N LEU A 51 5.95 -3.32 10.68
CA LEU A 51 4.65 -2.73 10.43
C LEU A 51 3.56 -3.64 10.98
N ILE A 52 2.58 -3.06 11.69
CA ILE A 52 1.52 -3.81 12.35
C ILE A 52 0.28 -3.82 11.46
N ASP A 53 0.04 -4.93 10.79
CA ASP A 53 -1.16 -5.20 10.01
C ASP A 53 -2.30 -5.71 10.92
N GLU A 54 -3.43 -6.06 10.35
CA GLU A 54 -4.64 -6.49 11.07
C GLU A 54 -4.38 -7.68 12.00
N ASN A 55 -3.74 -8.75 11.49
CA ASN A 55 -3.51 -9.99 12.23
C ASN A 55 -2.03 -10.39 12.34
N ARG A 56 -1.13 -9.60 11.78
CA ARG A 56 0.31 -9.90 11.72
C ARG A 56 1.16 -8.67 11.99
N GLN A 57 2.37 -8.93 12.40
CA GLN A 57 3.48 -7.98 12.40
C GLN A 57 4.39 -8.36 11.23
N TRP A 58 4.42 -7.51 10.22
CA TRP A 58 5.23 -7.71 9.02
C TRP A 58 6.55 -6.91 9.11
N PHE A 59 7.65 -7.49 8.64
CA PHE A 59 8.97 -6.88 8.72
C PHE A 59 9.39 -6.25 7.40
N LYS A 60 9.39 -4.91 7.34
CA LYS A 60 9.93 -4.17 6.20
C LYS A 60 11.44 -4.31 6.11
N SER A 61 12.11 -4.39 7.25
CA SER A 61 13.52 -4.73 7.37
C SER A 61 13.73 -5.55 8.63
N CYS A 62 14.49 -6.63 8.50
CA CYS A 62 14.79 -7.57 9.58
C CYS A 62 16.28 -7.92 9.57
N ASN A 63 17.00 -7.53 10.61
CA ASN A 63 18.41 -7.87 10.75
C ASN A 63 18.65 -8.66 12.04
N GLY A 64 18.96 -9.95 11.89
CA GLY A 64 19.28 -10.85 13.00
C GLY A 64 18.19 -11.87 13.35
N LEU A 65 17.06 -11.90 12.61
CA LEU A 65 16.05 -12.95 12.64
C LEU A 65 15.83 -13.48 11.22
N ASP A 66 15.61 -14.78 11.11
CA ASP A 66 15.21 -15.42 9.84
C ASP A 66 13.68 -15.58 9.81
N ALA A 67 13.00 -14.43 9.74
CA ALA A 67 11.55 -14.37 9.65
C ALA A 67 11.14 -13.10 8.88
N SER A 68 10.06 -13.18 8.11
CA SER A 68 9.45 -12.05 7.40
C SER A 68 8.27 -11.43 8.16
N GLU A 69 7.65 -12.19 9.06
CA GLU A 69 6.50 -11.78 9.85
C GLU A 69 6.31 -12.65 11.10
N THR A 70 5.47 -12.19 12.01
CA THR A 70 4.97 -12.97 13.17
C THR A 70 3.49 -12.67 13.38
N GLY A 71 2.81 -13.45 14.22
CA GLY A 71 1.46 -13.11 14.66
C GLY A 71 1.43 -11.78 15.42
N ARG A 72 0.39 -10.98 15.24
CA ARG A 72 0.19 -9.73 15.97
C ARG A 72 -0.06 -9.99 17.46
N ASP A 73 -0.70 -11.09 17.79
CA ASP A 73 -1.08 -11.51 19.14
C ASP A 73 0.13 -11.71 20.07
N ILE A 74 1.27 -12.14 19.53
CA ILE A 74 2.53 -12.33 20.28
C ILE A 74 3.50 -11.14 20.15
N SER A 75 3.09 -10.06 19.46
CA SER A 75 3.97 -8.97 19.06
C SER A 75 4.26 -7.99 20.19
N PHE A 76 5.53 -7.73 20.49
CA PHE A 76 5.97 -6.60 21.31
C PHE A 76 5.65 -5.26 20.65
N CYS A 77 5.80 -5.17 19.33
CA CYS A 77 5.53 -3.96 18.56
C CYS A 77 4.03 -3.61 18.57
N GLY A 78 3.15 -4.61 18.68
CA GLY A 78 1.72 -4.41 18.87
C GLY A 78 1.39 -3.67 20.17
N HIS A 79 2.17 -3.89 21.23
CA HIS A 79 2.07 -3.12 22.48
C HIS A 79 2.67 -1.72 22.31
N ALA A 80 3.78 -1.60 21.59
CA ALA A 80 4.49 -0.34 21.41
C ALA A 80 3.65 0.72 20.68
N ILE A 81 2.85 0.33 19.68
CA ILE A 81 2.00 1.26 18.92
C ILE A 81 0.83 1.85 19.73
N LEU A 82 0.56 1.35 20.93
CA LEU A 82 -0.48 1.90 21.81
C LEU A 82 -0.04 3.20 22.49
N GLY A 83 1.27 3.37 22.71
CA GLY A 83 1.87 4.55 23.32
C GLY A 83 2.48 5.52 22.31
N ASP A 84 2.95 6.67 22.79
CA ASP A 84 3.66 7.67 22.00
C ASP A 84 5.17 7.66 22.22
N GLU A 85 5.59 7.09 23.34
CA GLU A 85 6.97 7.00 23.75
C GLU A 85 7.59 5.65 23.37
N ILE A 86 8.91 5.56 23.53
CA ILE A 86 9.63 4.28 23.35
C ILE A 86 9.10 3.27 24.35
N PHE A 87 8.61 2.15 23.85
CA PHE A 87 8.18 1.03 24.64
C PHE A 87 9.41 0.18 25.02
N LEU A 88 9.74 0.18 26.31
CA LEU A 88 10.93 -0.46 26.85
C LEU A 88 10.57 -1.65 27.75
N VAL A 89 11.15 -2.81 27.43
CA VAL A 89 11.11 -4.04 28.26
C VAL A 89 12.54 -4.46 28.53
N GLN A 90 13.01 -4.22 29.74
CA GLN A 90 14.41 -4.50 30.16
C GLN A 90 14.71 -5.98 30.31
N ASP A 91 13.73 -6.76 30.79
CA ASP A 91 13.78 -8.21 30.86
C ASP A 91 12.37 -8.80 30.64
N ALA A 92 12.15 -9.34 29.45
CA ALA A 92 10.86 -9.89 29.04
C ALA A 92 10.45 -11.15 29.85
N ALA A 93 11.40 -11.91 30.39
CA ALA A 93 11.08 -13.06 31.23
C ALA A 93 10.62 -12.65 32.64
N ALA A 94 10.92 -11.43 33.08
CA ALA A 94 10.47 -10.88 34.37
C ALA A 94 9.23 -9.98 34.20
N ASP A 95 8.80 -9.68 32.97
CA ASP A 95 7.63 -8.83 32.66
C ASP A 95 6.37 -9.70 32.57
N GLU A 96 5.38 -9.44 33.41
CA GLU A 96 4.12 -10.20 33.48
C GLU A 96 3.36 -10.25 32.13
N ARG A 97 3.61 -9.31 31.24
CA ARG A 97 2.98 -9.26 29.92
C ARG A 97 3.59 -10.29 28.97
N PHE A 98 4.87 -10.62 29.16
CA PHE A 98 5.68 -11.36 28.18
C PHE A 98 6.32 -12.64 28.70
N ALA A 99 6.32 -12.91 30.00
CA ALA A 99 7.05 -14.05 30.60
C ALA A 99 6.74 -15.41 29.97
N ASP A 100 5.51 -15.64 29.54
CA ASP A 100 5.03 -16.85 28.85
C ASP A 100 4.84 -16.68 27.33
N ASN A 101 5.35 -15.59 26.77
CA ASN A 101 5.29 -15.32 25.32
C ASN A 101 6.17 -16.33 24.56
N PRO A 102 5.70 -16.91 23.45
CA PRO A 102 6.50 -17.84 22.64
C PRO A 102 7.86 -17.27 22.19
N LEU A 103 7.95 -15.97 21.88
CA LEU A 103 9.19 -15.31 21.49
C LEU A 103 10.20 -15.17 22.65
N VAL A 104 9.74 -15.34 23.91
CA VAL A 104 10.56 -15.34 25.13
C VAL A 104 10.92 -16.77 25.54
N THR A 105 9.95 -17.68 25.54
CA THR A 105 10.12 -19.06 26.03
C THR A 105 10.74 -20.00 25.00
N GLN A 106 10.61 -19.64 23.69
CA GLN A 106 11.16 -20.40 22.59
C GLN A 106 12.12 -19.51 21.77
N PHE A 107 12.67 -20.03 20.67
CA PHE A 107 13.50 -19.24 19.79
C PHE A 107 12.73 -17.98 19.29
N PRO A 108 13.32 -16.78 19.33
CA PRO A 108 14.75 -16.47 19.57
C PRO A 108 15.12 -16.19 21.05
N HIS A 109 14.26 -16.45 22.04
CA HIS A 109 14.50 -16.23 23.47
C HIS A 109 14.75 -14.76 23.82
N ILE A 110 13.84 -13.90 23.39
CA ILE A 110 13.91 -12.44 23.61
C ILE A 110 13.88 -12.17 25.12
N ARG A 111 14.86 -11.38 25.59
CA ARG A 111 14.92 -10.89 26.97
C ARG A 111 14.81 -9.38 27.05
N PHE A 112 15.26 -8.67 26.05
CA PHE A 112 15.21 -7.22 25.96
C PHE A 112 14.49 -6.78 24.70
N TYR A 113 13.68 -5.74 24.84
CA TYR A 113 13.00 -5.05 23.72
C TYR A 113 12.96 -3.55 23.97
N ALA A 114 13.31 -2.76 22.96
CA ALA A 114 13.02 -1.35 22.90
C ALA A 114 12.49 -0.99 21.51
N GLY A 115 11.28 -0.46 21.44
CA GLY A 115 10.62 -0.10 20.18
C GLY A 115 10.10 1.33 20.21
N CYS A 116 10.53 2.13 19.22
CA CYS A 116 10.02 3.47 19.00
C CYS A 116 8.89 3.39 17.97
N PRO A 117 7.66 3.85 18.28
CA PRO A 117 6.55 3.89 17.33
C PRO A 117 6.91 4.73 16.10
N LEU A 118 6.56 4.25 14.92
CA LEU A 118 6.68 4.96 13.65
C LEU A 118 5.36 5.67 13.34
N LYS A 119 5.38 6.99 13.32
CA LYS A 119 4.20 7.84 13.16
C LYS A 119 4.06 8.35 11.73
N HIS A 120 2.88 8.23 11.19
CA HIS A 120 2.51 8.93 9.97
C HIS A 120 2.08 10.37 10.30
N PRO A 121 2.19 11.36 9.36
CA PRO A 121 1.79 12.76 9.61
C PRO A 121 0.36 12.96 10.11
N ASN A 122 -0.57 12.05 9.81
CA ASN A 122 -1.94 12.07 10.34
C ASN A 122 -2.07 11.55 11.79
N GLY A 123 -0.95 11.19 12.44
CA GLY A 123 -0.91 10.66 13.81
C GLY A 123 -1.07 9.15 13.94
N ALA A 124 -1.34 8.43 12.85
CA ALA A 124 -1.44 6.96 12.87
C ALA A 124 -0.07 6.31 13.17
N LYS A 125 -0.02 5.38 14.11
CA LYS A 125 1.18 4.60 14.46
C LYS A 125 1.19 3.31 13.66
N LEU A 126 2.06 3.24 12.66
CA LEU A 126 2.05 2.18 11.66
C LEU A 126 2.82 0.93 12.08
N GLY A 127 3.78 1.11 12.97
CA GLY A 127 4.68 0.05 13.42
C GLY A 127 5.78 0.61 14.32
N THR A 128 6.95 -0.01 14.32
CA THR A 128 8.10 0.40 15.14
C THR A 128 9.43 0.24 14.43
N LEU A 129 10.39 1.11 14.75
CA LEU A 129 11.80 0.74 14.71
C LEU A 129 12.15 0.15 16.07
N CYS A 130 12.61 -1.09 16.13
CA CYS A 130 12.91 -1.74 17.39
C CYS A 130 14.25 -2.49 17.39
N ILE A 131 14.81 -2.60 18.60
CA ILE A 131 16.02 -3.34 18.89
C ILE A 131 15.71 -4.39 19.96
N LEU A 132 16.30 -5.59 19.80
CA LEU A 132 16.02 -6.72 20.66
C LEU A 132 17.32 -7.47 21.02
N ASP A 133 17.33 -8.07 22.21
CA ASP A 133 18.43 -8.91 22.66
C ASP A 133 17.91 -10.17 23.39
N THR A 134 18.73 -11.20 23.40
CA THR A 134 18.55 -12.42 24.15
C THR A 134 19.06 -12.32 25.60
N ARG A 135 19.53 -11.13 26.01
CA ARG A 135 19.98 -10.79 27.36
C ARG A 135 19.23 -9.57 27.86
N PRO A 136 18.94 -9.47 29.16
CA PRO A 136 18.41 -8.25 29.75
C PRO A 136 19.33 -7.05 29.50
N ARG A 137 18.75 -5.88 29.26
CA ARG A 137 19.48 -4.62 29.07
C ARG A 137 18.75 -3.43 29.69
N SER A 138 19.52 -2.38 29.93
CA SER A 138 19.02 -1.03 30.19
C SER A 138 19.55 -0.09 29.12
N LEU A 139 18.79 0.93 28.76
CA LEU A 139 19.21 2.00 27.87
C LEU A 139 19.44 3.27 28.69
N SER A 140 20.49 4.00 28.35
CA SER A 140 20.73 5.35 28.86
C SER A 140 19.74 6.34 28.22
N ARG A 141 19.72 7.57 28.73
CA ARG A 141 18.93 8.64 28.14
C ARG A 141 19.37 8.96 26.70
N ASP A 142 20.67 8.91 26.45
CA ASP A 142 21.23 9.17 25.11
C ASP A 142 20.89 8.04 24.14
N ASP A 143 20.92 6.78 24.57
CA ASP A 143 20.45 5.65 23.78
C ASP A 143 18.99 5.81 23.34
N LEU A 144 18.10 6.30 24.24
CA LEU A 144 16.70 6.54 23.91
C LEU A 144 16.53 7.68 22.88
N ILE A 145 17.36 8.70 22.98
CA ILE A 145 17.38 9.81 22.00
C ILE A 145 17.85 9.28 20.64
N ASP A 146 18.91 8.50 20.59
CA ASP A 146 19.45 7.92 19.35
C ASP A 146 18.47 6.97 18.70
N LEU A 147 17.75 6.15 19.49
CA LEU A 147 16.70 5.25 18.97
C LEU A 147 15.55 6.06 18.35
N ARG A 148 15.18 7.21 18.96
CA ARG A 148 14.15 8.10 18.41
C ARG A 148 14.60 8.72 17.08
N TYR A 149 15.85 9.18 16.99
CA TYR A 149 16.39 9.74 15.73
C TYR A 149 16.38 8.71 14.60
N LEU A 150 16.73 7.46 14.89
CA LEU A 150 16.65 6.38 13.89
C LEU A 150 15.20 6.08 13.48
N ALA A 151 14.26 6.16 14.41
CA ALA A 151 12.82 6.00 14.11
C ALA A 151 12.31 7.14 13.22
N GLU A 152 12.68 8.40 13.50
CA GLU A 152 12.35 9.54 12.65
C GLU A 152 12.94 9.40 11.23
N MET A 153 14.14 8.84 11.10
CA MET A 153 14.69 8.52 9.78
C MET A 153 13.85 7.45 9.07
N ALA A 154 13.40 6.41 9.78
CA ALA A 154 12.51 5.39 9.21
C ALA A 154 11.15 5.97 8.80
N GLU A 155 10.59 6.89 9.57
CA GLU A 155 9.35 7.62 9.22
C GLU A 155 9.51 8.43 7.92
N ARG A 156 10.63 9.11 7.75
CA ARG A 156 10.94 9.86 6.51
C ARG A 156 11.06 8.92 5.31
N GLU A 157 11.68 7.76 5.48
CA GLU A 157 11.76 6.76 4.41
C GLU A 157 10.39 6.16 4.07
N LEU A 158 9.51 5.95 5.06
CA LEU A 158 8.12 5.55 4.84
C LEU A 158 7.33 6.61 4.07
N ALA A 159 7.45 7.87 4.45
CA ALA A 159 6.82 9.00 3.75
C ALA A 159 7.33 9.12 2.31
N ALA A 160 8.65 9.01 2.09
CA ALA A 160 9.24 9.04 0.76
C ALA A 160 8.80 7.84 -0.10
N ALA A 161 8.58 6.65 0.52
CA ALA A 161 8.04 5.49 -0.17
C ALA A 161 6.64 5.75 -0.70
N ASN A 162 5.81 6.39 0.12
CA ASN A 162 4.44 6.75 -0.25
C ASN A 162 4.41 7.71 -1.44
N LEU A 163 5.14 8.82 -1.37
CA LEU A 163 5.27 9.79 -2.48
C LEU A 163 5.79 9.14 -3.77
N ALA A 164 6.66 8.14 -3.66
CA ALA A 164 7.18 7.42 -4.83
C ALA A 164 6.18 6.45 -5.48
N THR A 165 5.09 6.05 -4.81
CA THR A 165 4.16 5.01 -5.28
C THR A 165 2.69 5.45 -5.32
N THR A 166 2.36 6.62 -4.79
CA THR A 166 0.99 7.15 -4.71
C THR A 166 0.86 8.43 -5.53
N ASP A 167 -0.28 8.63 -6.16
CA ASP A 167 -0.68 9.90 -6.79
C ASP A 167 -1.22 10.84 -5.71
N GLU A 168 -0.57 11.98 -5.51
CA GLU A 168 -0.87 12.91 -4.42
C GLU A 168 -2.28 13.51 -4.49
N LEU A 169 -2.81 13.69 -5.71
CA LEU A 169 -4.12 14.30 -5.92
C LEU A 169 -5.26 13.34 -5.58
N THR A 170 -5.15 12.07 -6.03
CA THR A 170 -6.25 11.10 -5.97
C THR A 170 -6.11 10.06 -4.87
N GLY A 171 -4.90 9.91 -4.31
CA GLY A 171 -4.58 8.88 -3.33
C GLY A 171 -4.67 7.44 -3.89
N LEU A 172 -4.71 7.27 -5.21
CA LEU A 172 -4.52 5.99 -5.89
C LEU A 172 -3.03 5.71 -6.08
N SER A 173 -2.68 4.48 -6.44
CA SER A 173 -1.31 4.19 -6.86
C SER A 173 -0.96 5.02 -8.09
N ASN A 174 0.23 5.62 -8.12
CA ASN A 174 0.78 6.18 -9.34
C ASN A 174 1.26 5.05 -10.27
N ARG A 175 1.77 5.36 -11.46
CA ARG A 175 2.27 4.36 -12.43
C ARG A 175 3.23 3.35 -11.78
N ARG A 176 4.17 3.81 -10.97
CA ARG A 176 5.16 2.95 -10.31
C ARG A 176 4.52 2.05 -9.25
N GLY A 177 3.67 2.60 -8.42
CA GLY A 177 2.93 1.87 -7.38
C GLY A 177 2.00 0.82 -7.98
N PHE A 178 1.27 1.20 -9.04
CA PHE A 178 0.40 0.27 -9.76
C PHE A 178 1.17 -0.94 -10.31
N VAL A 179 2.27 -0.72 -11.02
CA VAL A 179 3.09 -1.82 -11.59
C VAL A 179 3.59 -2.75 -10.48
N LEU A 180 4.08 -2.22 -9.36
CA LEU A 180 4.55 -3.03 -8.23
C LEU A 180 3.45 -3.92 -7.63
N LEU A 181 2.27 -3.37 -7.39
CA LEU A 181 1.14 -4.10 -6.79
C LEU A 181 0.52 -5.08 -7.79
N ALA A 182 0.30 -4.62 -9.02
CA ALA A 182 -0.29 -5.42 -10.08
C ALA A 182 0.59 -6.64 -10.43
N GLN A 183 1.93 -6.48 -10.41
CA GLN A 183 2.85 -7.60 -10.66
C GLN A 183 2.75 -8.69 -9.58
N LYS A 184 2.53 -8.31 -8.33
CA LYS A 184 2.28 -9.27 -7.23
C LYS A 184 0.96 -10.01 -7.43
N SER A 185 -0.11 -9.27 -7.72
CA SER A 185 -1.43 -9.82 -8.00
C SER A 185 -1.38 -10.78 -9.20
N LEU A 186 -0.71 -10.39 -10.28
CA LEU A 186 -0.49 -11.24 -11.45
C LEU A 186 0.26 -12.53 -11.08
N SER A 187 1.34 -12.42 -10.31
CA SER A 187 2.11 -13.57 -9.84
C SER A 187 1.29 -14.49 -8.93
N PHE A 188 0.39 -13.93 -8.12
CA PHE A 188 -0.54 -14.71 -7.30
C PHE A 188 -1.56 -15.45 -8.17
N CYS A 189 -2.20 -14.79 -9.14
CA CYS A 189 -3.14 -15.39 -10.08
C CYS A 189 -2.49 -16.54 -10.87
N LEU A 190 -1.23 -16.34 -11.32
CA LEU A 190 -0.43 -17.38 -11.98
C LEU A 190 -0.27 -18.63 -11.12
N ARG A 191 0.11 -18.47 -9.84
CA ARG A 191 0.29 -19.61 -8.91
C ARG A 191 -1.02 -20.34 -8.61
N GLN A 192 -2.13 -19.61 -8.56
CA GLN A 192 -3.46 -20.16 -8.31
C GLN A 192 -4.15 -20.67 -9.57
N ASN A 193 -3.53 -20.52 -10.74
CA ASN A 193 -4.09 -20.84 -12.06
C ASN A 193 -5.46 -20.15 -12.27
N THR A 194 -5.57 -18.89 -11.84
CA THR A 194 -6.77 -18.05 -12.01
C THR A 194 -6.52 -16.96 -13.04
N HIS A 195 -7.58 -16.30 -13.50
CA HIS A 195 -7.50 -15.23 -14.51
C HIS A 195 -7.31 -13.86 -13.87
N CYS A 196 -6.73 -12.93 -14.61
CA CYS A 196 -6.81 -11.51 -14.29
C CYS A 196 -7.05 -10.68 -15.56
N ALA A 197 -7.68 -9.52 -15.38
CA ALA A 197 -7.98 -8.59 -16.45
C ALA A 197 -7.49 -7.19 -16.07
N LEU A 198 -6.80 -6.53 -16.98
CA LEU A 198 -6.40 -5.14 -16.85
C LEU A 198 -7.38 -4.27 -17.65
N VAL A 199 -7.95 -3.29 -16.99
CA VAL A 199 -8.80 -2.27 -17.57
C VAL A 199 -8.03 -0.96 -17.58
N TYR A 200 -7.98 -0.33 -18.74
CA TYR A 200 -7.45 1.01 -18.93
C TYR A 200 -8.60 1.97 -19.15
N PHE A 201 -8.62 3.08 -18.44
CA PHE A 201 -9.62 4.13 -18.54
C PHE A 201 -8.95 5.43 -18.93
N ASP A 202 -9.67 6.23 -19.69
CA ASP A 202 -9.26 7.57 -20.11
C ASP A 202 -10.50 8.47 -20.06
N LEU A 203 -10.44 9.53 -19.26
CA LEU A 203 -11.60 10.42 -19.06
C LEU A 203 -11.92 11.23 -20.31
N ASP A 204 -13.17 11.18 -20.73
CA ASP A 204 -13.61 11.93 -21.91
C ASP A 204 -13.64 13.44 -21.62
N ASN A 205 -13.19 14.23 -22.60
CA ASN A 205 -13.26 15.70 -22.60
C ASN A 205 -12.54 16.38 -21.43
N PHE A 206 -11.57 15.72 -20.77
CA PHE A 206 -10.87 16.28 -19.61
C PHE A 206 -10.18 17.63 -19.92
N ASN A 207 -9.52 17.74 -21.08
CA ASN A 207 -8.91 18.99 -21.52
C ASN A 207 -9.94 20.10 -21.76
N GLU A 208 -11.14 19.77 -22.26
CA GLU A 208 -12.22 20.73 -22.44
C GLU A 208 -12.76 21.24 -21.09
N ILE A 209 -12.87 20.34 -20.10
CA ILE A 209 -13.25 20.70 -18.73
C ILE A 209 -12.22 21.68 -18.15
N ASN A 210 -10.92 21.37 -18.24
CA ASN A 210 -9.87 22.27 -17.78
C ASN A 210 -9.91 23.64 -18.46
N ASN A 211 -10.07 23.66 -19.79
CA ASN A 211 -10.10 24.92 -20.56
C ASN A 211 -11.34 25.76 -20.24
N THR A 212 -12.49 25.13 -19.97
CA THR A 212 -13.76 25.83 -19.76
C THR A 212 -13.95 26.23 -18.29
N TYR A 213 -13.55 25.39 -17.33
CA TYR A 213 -13.87 25.58 -15.91
C TYR A 213 -12.63 25.77 -15.03
N GLY A 214 -11.43 25.64 -15.60
CA GLY A 214 -10.14 25.81 -14.93
C GLY A 214 -9.60 24.51 -14.29
N GLU A 215 -8.30 24.48 -14.06
CA GLU A 215 -7.56 23.30 -13.52
C GLU A 215 -8.11 22.78 -12.18
N LYS A 216 -8.56 23.69 -11.30
CA LYS A 216 -9.16 23.29 -10.01
C LYS A 216 -10.43 22.46 -10.19
N GLU A 217 -11.18 22.68 -11.25
CA GLU A 217 -12.35 21.86 -11.54
C GLU A 217 -11.94 20.52 -12.15
N GLY A 218 -10.90 20.50 -12.98
CA GLY A 218 -10.27 19.27 -13.46
C GLY A 218 -9.75 18.40 -12.31
N ASP A 219 -9.10 18.99 -11.32
CA ASP A 219 -8.65 18.26 -10.11
C ASP A 219 -9.83 17.59 -9.39
N LYS A 220 -10.97 18.28 -9.26
CA LYS A 220 -12.18 17.69 -8.66
C LYS A 220 -12.71 16.51 -9.47
N VAL A 221 -12.67 16.59 -10.81
CA VAL A 221 -13.05 15.47 -11.70
C VAL A 221 -12.18 14.26 -11.44
N LEU A 222 -10.87 14.46 -11.34
CA LEU A 222 -9.90 13.40 -11.08
C LEU A 222 -10.13 12.74 -9.71
N ILE A 223 -10.32 13.54 -8.68
CA ILE A 223 -10.63 13.06 -7.31
C ILE A 223 -11.95 12.27 -7.33
N LEU A 224 -13.00 12.85 -7.91
CA LEU A 224 -14.33 12.24 -7.98
C LEU A 224 -14.31 10.88 -8.71
N PHE A 225 -13.61 10.79 -9.85
CA PHE A 225 -13.50 9.52 -10.57
C PHE A 225 -12.78 8.46 -9.72
N SER A 226 -11.73 8.87 -9.01
CA SER A 226 -10.99 7.99 -8.09
C SER A 226 -11.85 7.47 -6.94
N GLU A 227 -12.69 8.34 -6.36
CA GLU A 227 -13.66 7.94 -5.32
C GLU A 227 -14.68 6.95 -5.86
N LYS A 228 -15.17 7.17 -7.09
CA LYS A 228 -16.08 6.24 -7.75
C LYS A 228 -15.43 4.88 -8.03
N LEU A 229 -14.16 4.86 -8.45
CA LEU A 229 -13.41 3.62 -8.60
C LEU A 229 -13.32 2.88 -7.25
N LYS A 230 -12.84 3.55 -6.19
CA LYS A 230 -12.71 2.95 -4.84
C LYS A 230 -14.03 2.40 -4.31
N ALA A 231 -15.15 3.09 -4.56
CA ALA A 231 -16.47 2.68 -4.06
C ALA A 231 -17.11 1.50 -4.83
N ASN A 232 -16.67 1.20 -6.06
CA ASN A 232 -17.33 0.22 -6.93
C ASN A 232 -16.50 -1.03 -7.22
N PHE A 233 -15.22 -1.05 -6.88
CA PHE A 233 -14.33 -2.19 -7.04
C PHE A 233 -13.82 -2.68 -5.69
N ARG A 234 -13.28 -3.89 -5.66
CA ARG A 234 -12.89 -4.58 -4.42
C ARG A 234 -11.54 -4.08 -3.93
N ASP A 235 -11.29 -4.15 -2.63
CA ASP A 235 -9.97 -3.87 -2.03
C ASP A 235 -8.87 -4.82 -2.55
N SER A 236 -9.26 -6.00 -3.02
CA SER A 236 -8.35 -6.96 -3.65
C SER A 236 -7.93 -6.57 -5.07
N ASP A 237 -8.64 -5.64 -5.72
CA ASP A 237 -8.30 -5.16 -7.05
C ASP A 237 -7.27 -4.02 -6.96
N VAL A 238 -6.37 -3.94 -7.92
CA VAL A 238 -5.32 -2.92 -7.90
C VAL A 238 -5.73 -1.75 -8.78
N MET A 239 -5.79 -0.56 -8.19
CA MET A 239 -6.20 0.68 -8.88
C MET A 239 -5.04 1.65 -8.95
N GLY A 240 -4.92 2.36 -10.08
CA GLY A 240 -3.88 3.38 -10.26
C GLY A 240 -4.30 4.50 -11.19
N ARG A 241 -3.65 5.66 -11.01
CA ARG A 241 -3.66 6.76 -11.97
C ARG A 241 -2.27 6.87 -12.60
N LEU A 242 -2.20 6.75 -13.91
CA LEU A 242 -0.91 6.72 -14.62
C LEU A 242 -0.36 8.12 -14.90
N GLY A 243 -1.23 9.11 -14.94
CA GLY A 243 -0.94 10.52 -15.20
C GLY A 243 -2.12 11.18 -15.92
N GLY A 244 -2.21 12.51 -15.91
CA GLY A 244 -3.31 13.23 -16.57
C GLY A 244 -4.69 12.67 -16.20
N ASP A 245 -5.42 12.22 -17.19
CA ASP A 245 -6.76 11.65 -17.15
C ASP A 245 -6.80 10.11 -17.29
N GLU A 246 -5.63 9.45 -17.23
CA GLU A 246 -5.47 8.02 -17.44
C GLU A 246 -5.50 7.22 -16.13
N TYR A 247 -6.37 6.22 -16.08
CA TYR A 247 -6.52 5.30 -14.92
C TYR A 247 -6.41 3.85 -15.35
N VAL A 248 -6.03 3.03 -14.41
CA VAL A 248 -5.87 1.58 -14.62
C VAL A 248 -6.43 0.81 -13.43
N LEU A 249 -6.95 -0.37 -13.73
CA LEU A 249 -7.53 -1.29 -12.77
C LEU A 249 -7.12 -2.72 -13.15
N LEU A 250 -6.47 -3.44 -12.23
CA LEU A 250 -6.26 -4.88 -12.38
C LEU A 250 -7.30 -5.61 -11.54
N LEU A 251 -8.19 -6.33 -12.20
CA LEU A 251 -9.21 -7.19 -11.61
C LEU A 251 -8.63 -8.58 -11.34
N ASN A 252 -8.55 -8.95 -10.08
CA ASN A 252 -8.07 -10.26 -9.66
C ASN A 252 -9.15 -11.33 -9.82
N ASN A 253 -8.72 -12.56 -10.18
CA ASN A 253 -9.62 -13.71 -10.37
C ASN A 253 -10.82 -13.39 -11.28
N THR A 254 -10.56 -12.73 -12.43
CA THR A 254 -11.60 -12.19 -13.31
C THR A 254 -11.31 -12.55 -14.76
N THR A 255 -12.28 -13.19 -15.41
CA THR A 255 -12.25 -13.51 -16.85
C THR A 255 -12.59 -12.29 -17.70
N ALA A 256 -12.34 -12.33 -19.01
CA ALA A 256 -12.68 -11.27 -19.95
C ALA A 256 -14.17 -10.88 -19.89
N SER A 257 -15.06 -11.87 -19.92
CA SER A 257 -16.49 -11.63 -19.89
C SER A 257 -16.98 -11.01 -18.57
N LEU A 258 -16.38 -11.41 -17.45
CA LEU A 258 -16.69 -10.85 -16.14
C LEU A 258 -16.15 -9.42 -16.02
N ALA A 259 -14.94 -9.14 -16.54
CA ALA A 259 -14.38 -7.80 -16.59
C ALA A 259 -15.28 -6.84 -17.37
N GLU A 260 -15.75 -7.25 -18.55
CA GLU A 260 -16.73 -6.48 -19.33
C GLU A 260 -18.00 -6.19 -18.53
N ALA A 261 -18.58 -7.20 -17.87
CA ALA A 261 -19.80 -7.03 -17.09
C ALA A 261 -19.62 -6.05 -15.92
N VAL A 262 -18.50 -6.16 -15.20
CA VAL A 262 -18.21 -5.28 -14.06
C VAL A 262 -17.98 -3.84 -14.52
N VAL A 263 -17.26 -3.62 -15.63
CA VAL A 263 -17.04 -2.28 -16.17
C VAL A 263 -18.33 -1.70 -16.75
N CYS A 264 -19.18 -2.47 -17.43
CA CYS A 264 -20.49 -2.00 -17.86
C CYS A 264 -21.36 -1.55 -16.66
N LYS A 265 -21.33 -2.29 -15.55
CA LYS A 265 -22.02 -1.88 -14.33
C LYS A 265 -21.45 -0.55 -13.78
N PHE A 266 -20.16 -0.36 -13.83
CA PHE A 266 -19.55 0.90 -13.43
C PHE A 266 -19.93 2.07 -14.35
N GLU A 267 -20.06 1.85 -15.66
CA GLU A 267 -20.62 2.85 -16.60
C GLU A 267 -22.06 3.23 -16.23
N GLU A 268 -22.88 2.27 -15.79
CA GLU A 268 -24.26 2.55 -15.34
C GLU A 268 -24.25 3.42 -14.07
N VAL A 269 -23.40 3.12 -13.10
CA VAL A 269 -23.24 3.93 -11.88
C VAL A 269 -22.87 5.38 -12.22
N LEU A 270 -21.94 5.59 -13.16
CA LEU A 270 -21.59 6.95 -13.58
C LEU A 270 -22.71 7.62 -14.37
N ARG A 271 -23.49 6.88 -15.17
CA ARG A 271 -24.65 7.41 -15.88
C ARG A 271 -25.73 7.88 -14.90
N GLU A 272 -26.02 7.10 -13.87
CA GLU A 272 -26.92 7.50 -12.79
C GLU A 272 -26.38 8.72 -12.04
N PHE A 273 -25.09 8.71 -11.66
CA PHE A 273 -24.46 9.85 -11.03
C PHE A 273 -24.59 11.12 -11.87
N ASN A 274 -24.32 11.06 -13.18
CA ASN A 274 -24.46 12.19 -14.09
C ASN A 274 -25.90 12.72 -14.20
N THR A 275 -26.90 11.88 -13.95
CA THR A 275 -28.32 12.27 -13.99
C THR A 275 -28.71 13.09 -12.75
N PHE A 276 -28.15 12.77 -11.60
CA PHE A 276 -28.50 13.41 -10.33
C PHE A 276 -27.45 14.45 -9.88
N SER A 277 -26.27 14.46 -10.49
CA SER A 277 -25.23 15.44 -10.16
C SER A 277 -25.61 16.84 -10.64
N ARG A 278 -25.13 17.85 -9.92
CA ARG A 278 -25.25 19.27 -10.32
C ARG A 278 -24.05 19.76 -11.14
N LEU A 279 -23.25 18.83 -11.67
CA LEU A 279 -22.09 19.16 -12.49
C LEU A 279 -22.53 19.75 -13.82
N ARG A 280 -21.78 20.71 -14.34
CA ARG A 280 -22.02 21.36 -15.64
C ARG A 280 -21.51 20.54 -16.83
N TYR A 281 -20.87 19.41 -16.56
CA TYR A 281 -20.31 18.45 -17.51
C TYR A 281 -20.68 17.02 -17.08
N ARG A 282 -20.46 16.07 -17.96
CA ARG A 282 -20.70 14.65 -17.67
C ARG A 282 -19.37 13.96 -17.42
N LEU A 283 -19.32 13.13 -16.39
CA LEU A 283 -18.18 12.26 -16.10
C LEU A 283 -18.36 10.97 -16.90
N THR A 284 -17.61 10.83 -17.99
CA THR A 284 -17.57 9.64 -18.86
C THR A 284 -16.15 9.27 -19.17
N PHE A 285 -15.94 8.06 -19.68
CA PHE A 285 -14.61 7.55 -20.01
C PHE A 285 -14.64 6.64 -21.23
N ALA A 286 -13.55 6.63 -21.98
CA ALA A 286 -13.20 5.56 -22.89
C ALA A 286 -12.47 4.43 -22.13
N ARG A 287 -12.57 3.17 -22.62
CA ARG A 287 -11.92 2.03 -21.99
C ARG A 287 -11.34 1.03 -22.97
N SER A 288 -10.35 0.29 -22.50
CA SER A 288 -9.89 -0.95 -23.11
C SER A 288 -9.69 -2.01 -22.04
N ILE A 289 -9.87 -3.28 -22.40
CA ILE A 289 -9.73 -4.43 -21.49
C ILE A 289 -8.77 -5.41 -22.12
N VAL A 290 -7.75 -5.79 -21.38
CA VAL A 290 -6.77 -6.82 -21.75
C VAL A 290 -6.76 -7.91 -20.70
N THR A 291 -6.90 -9.16 -21.12
CA THR A 291 -6.81 -10.29 -20.22
C THR A 291 -5.45 -10.96 -20.36
N ALA A 292 -4.83 -11.27 -19.24
CA ALA A 292 -3.62 -12.05 -19.23
C ALA A 292 -3.93 -13.51 -19.63
N TYR A 293 -3.38 -13.94 -20.76
CA TYR A 293 -3.13 -15.36 -20.92
C TYR A 293 -1.95 -15.71 -20.01
N LEU A 294 -2.24 -16.52 -18.98
CA LEU A 294 -1.28 -16.85 -17.93
C LEU A 294 -0.17 -17.78 -18.48
N HIS A 295 0.76 -17.21 -19.22
CA HIS A 295 2.00 -17.89 -19.64
C HIS A 295 3.17 -17.36 -18.81
N ALA A 296 4.17 -18.22 -18.58
CA ALA A 296 5.44 -17.80 -18.03
C ALA A 296 6.02 -16.68 -18.92
N GLY A 297 6.10 -15.45 -18.39
CA GLY A 297 6.58 -14.27 -19.12
C GLY A 297 5.58 -13.14 -19.28
N THR A 298 4.31 -13.29 -18.86
CA THR A 298 3.36 -12.16 -18.83
C THR A 298 3.81 -11.12 -17.79
N SER A 299 3.99 -9.88 -18.21
CA SER A 299 4.29 -8.75 -17.32
C SER A 299 3.17 -7.70 -17.33
N VAL A 300 3.05 -6.98 -16.24
CA VAL A 300 2.08 -5.88 -16.13
C VAL A 300 2.40 -4.78 -17.14
N GLU A 301 3.67 -4.51 -17.39
CA GLU A 301 4.10 -3.53 -18.40
C GLU A 301 3.65 -3.91 -19.81
N ALA A 302 3.72 -5.19 -20.16
CA ALA A 302 3.21 -5.67 -21.45
C ALA A 302 1.69 -5.48 -21.53
N MET A 303 0.94 -5.85 -20.48
CA MET A 303 -0.51 -5.64 -20.43
C MET A 303 -0.89 -4.16 -20.52
N LEU A 304 -0.16 -3.27 -19.85
CA LEU A 304 -0.38 -1.82 -19.96
C LEU A 304 -0.18 -1.33 -21.38
N LYS A 305 0.89 -1.73 -22.03
CA LYS A 305 1.18 -1.38 -23.43
C LYS A 305 0.11 -1.87 -24.39
N ASP A 306 -0.35 -3.10 -24.21
CA ASP A 306 -1.43 -3.66 -25.05
C ASP A 306 -2.76 -2.95 -24.84
N ALA A 307 -3.08 -2.61 -23.60
CA ALA A 307 -4.29 -1.87 -23.25
C ALA A 307 -4.26 -0.43 -23.82
N GLU A 308 -3.13 0.27 -23.71
CA GLU A 308 -2.93 1.59 -24.29
C GLU A 308 -3.07 1.55 -25.84
N SER A 309 -2.43 0.58 -26.50
CA SER A 309 -2.54 0.39 -27.95
C SER A 309 -3.99 0.13 -28.39
N LEU A 310 -4.69 -0.73 -27.67
CA LEU A 310 -6.10 -1.03 -27.93
C LEU A 310 -6.99 0.21 -27.74
N MET A 311 -6.69 1.04 -26.73
CA MET A 311 -7.39 2.30 -26.48
C MET A 311 -7.22 3.25 -27.67
N GLN A 312 -5.98 3.44 -28.16
CA GLN A 312 -5.68 4.31 -29.30
C GLN A 312 -6.38 3.81 -30.57
N ASP A 313 -6.38 2.51 -30.83
CA ASP A 313 -7.08 1.92 -31.97
C ASP A 313 -8.59 2.13 -31.88
N ASN A 314 -9.19 1.95 -30.72
CA ASN A 314 -10.61 2.19 -30.51
C ASN A 314 -10.98 3.66 -30.73
N ARG A 315 -10.18 4.62 -30.27
CA ARG A 315 -10.35 6.04 -30.53
C ARG A 315 -10.27 6.35 -32.04
N ARG A 316 -9.25 5.82 -32.70
CA ARG A 316 -9.08 6.01 -34.16
C ARG A 316 -10.28 5.49 -34.94
N ARG A 317 -10.78 4.30 -34.63
CA ARG A 317 -11.97 3.71 -35.26
C ARG A 317 -13.23 4.55 -35.04
N MET A 318 -13.39 5.14 -33.84
CA MET A 318 -14.51 6.04 -33.55
C MET A 318 -14.43 7.34 -34.36
N LEU A 319 -13.23 7.93 -34.52
CA LEU A 319 -13.03 9.14 -35.32
C LEU A 319 -13.31 8.89 -36.82
N ILE A 320 -12.86 7.74 -37.35
CA ILE A 320 -13.16 7.34 -38.75
C ILE A 320 -14.68 7.16 -38.91
N ARG A 321 -15.37 6.50 -38.01
CA ARG A 321 -16.83 6.33 -38.06
C ARG A 321 -17.59 7.65 -38.01
N LYS A 322 -17.05 8.67 -37.34
CA LYS A 322 -17.61 10.02 -37.26
C LYS A 322 -17.21 10.92 -38.46
N GLY A 323 -16.43 10.41 -39.41
CA GLY A 323 -15.95 11.16 -40.58
C GLY A 323 -14.93 12.25 -40.25
N LEU A 324 -14.26 12.17 -39.09
CA LEU A 324 -13.30 13.16 -38.60
C LEU A 324 -11.84 12.77 -38.95
N LEU A 325 -11.62 11.55 -39.44
CA LEU A 325 -10.32 11.04 -39.93
C LEU A 325 -10.56 10.20 -41.19
N HIS A 326 -9.68 10.36 -42.20
CA HIS A 326 -9.61 9.56 -43.42
C HIS A 326 -8.53 8.48 -43.31
#